data_62d951e4044efac8cc21a047c1bf3779
#
_entry.id   62d951e4044efac8cc21a047c1bf3779
#
_cell.length_a   1.000
_cell.length_b   1.000
_cell.length_c   1.000
_cell.angle_alpha   90.00
_cell.angle_beta   90.00
_cell.angle_gamma   90.00
#
_symmetry.space_group_name_H-M   'P 1'
#
loop_
_entity.id
_entity.type
_entity.pdbx_description
1 polymer ?
#
loop_
_entity_poly.entity_id
_entity_poly.type
_entity_poly.pdbx_seq_one_letter_code
_entity_poly.pdbx_strand_id
1 'polypeptide(L)'
;QYDIKIDAHLNEQQKAQAALFSHALDESLYWGLVYSRWVKEDTWPVINEAFFGQLPMPLKWFLPKMIRKGVSKTLKSQGFGRHSETELLTIVDEHFAALSTLLADKDFFFGDKPSSFDAVAYAALCEFISVDFFNSFNQQARKYDNLVQFCQRIEGKYYA
;
A
#
# COMPACT_ATOMS: atom_id res chain seq x y z
N GLN A 1 -26.04 -4.30 16.18
CA GLN A 1 -24.61 -3.97 16.15
C GLN A 1 -23.87 -5.22 16.59
N TYR A 2 -23.08 -5.84 15.71
CA TYR A 2 -22.30 -7.03 16.06
C TYR A 2 -21.09 -6.56 16.87
N ASP A 3 -20.96 -7.04 18.13
CA ASP A 3 -19.78 -6.80 19.00
C ASP A 3 -18.65 -7.78 18.57
N ILE A 4 -18.05 -7.54 17.41
CA ILE A 4 -16.97 -8.35 16.89
C ILE A 4 -15.67 -7.83 17.50
N LYS A 5 -15.14 -8.56 18.48
CA LYS A 5 -13.85 -8.26 19.13
C LYS A 5 -12.71 -9.01 18.45
N ILE A 6 -12.43 -8.66 17.17
CA ILE A 6 -11.39 -9.31 16.38
C ILE A 6 -10.03 -9.30 17.06
N ASP A 7 -9.72 -8.25 17.84
CA ASP A 7 -8.43 -8.05 18.52
C ASP A 7 -8.42 -8.51 19.99
N ALA A 8 -9.45 -9.27 20.43
CA ALA A 8 -9.55 -9.72 21.83
C ALA A 8 -8.39 -10.64 22.26
N HIS A 9 -7.74 -11.31 21.32
CA HIS A 9 -6.59 -12.20 21.58
C HIS A 9 -5.26 -11.46 21.67
N LEU A 10 -5.19 -10.17 21.28
CA LEU A 10 -3.98 -9.37 21.35
C LEU A 10 -3.73 -8.87 22.77
N ASN A 11 -2.47 -8.93 23.20
CA ASN A 11 -2.03 -8.24 24.41
C ASN A 11 -1.87 -6.73 24.18
N GLU A 12 -1.67 -5.93 25.23
CA GLU A 12 -1.56 -4.47 25.14
C GLU A 12 -0.36 -4.00 24.32
N GLN A 13 0.75 -4.73 24.35
CA GLN A 13 1.92 -4.42 23.52
C GLN A 13 1.63 -4.64 22.02
N GLN A 14 0.96 -5.74 21.69
CA GLN A 14 0.55 -6.03 20.31
C GLN A 14 -0.45 -5.00 19.77
N LYS A 15 -1.41 -4.57 20.60
CA LYS A 15 -2.35 -3.49 20.24
C LYS A 15 -1.63 -2.16 20.00
N ALA A 16 -0.66 -1.82 20.83
CA ALA A 16 0.17 -0.62 20.63
C ALA A 16 1.00 -0.70 19.34
N GLN A 17 1.61 -1.85 19.06
CA GLN A 17 2.33 -2.10 17.81
C GLN A 17 1.38 -1.98 16.60
N ALA A 18 0.21 -2.62 16.65
CA ALA A 18 -0.79 -2.55 15.59
C ALA A 18 -1.17 -1.09 15.28
N ALA A 19 -1.40 -0.27 16.29
CA ALA A 19 -1.73 1.15 16.12
C ALA A 19 -0.58 1.91 15.44
N LEU A 20 0.67 1.75 15.92
CA LEU A 20 1.83 2.44 15.36
C LEU A 20 2.12 2.01 13.92
N PHE A 21 2.06 0.72 13.62
CA PHE A 21 2.26 0.23 12.25
C PHE A 21 1.14 0.68 11.32
N SER A 22 -0.13 0.70 11.77
CA SER A 22 -1.23 1.22 10.95
C SER A 22 -0.99 2.68 10.57
N HIS A 23 -0.58 3.53 11.52
CA HIS A 23 -0.22 4.91 11.21
C HIS A 23 0.96 5.01 10.23
N ALA A 24 1.97 4.16 10.37
CA ALA A 24 3.10 4.16 9.43
C ALA A 24 2.66 3.78 8.00
N LEU A 25 1.72 2.84 7.87
CA LEU A 25 1.16 2.47 6.57
C LEU A 25 0.32 3.60 5.97
N ASP A 26 -0.54 4.25 6.76
CA ASP A 26 -1.42 5.32 6.30
C ASP A 26 -0.65 6.62 5.98
N GLU A 27 0.33 6.99 6.81
CA GLU A 27 1.00 8.28 6.70
C GLU A 27 2.31 8.24 5.89
N SER A 28 2.83 7.06 5.58
CA SER A 28 4.05 6.93 4.82
C SER A 28 3.92 5.99 3.61
N LEU A 29 3.61 4.71 3.81
CA LEU A 29 3.54 3.74 2.72
C LEU A 29 2.45 4.11 1.70
N TYR A 30 1.30 4.60 2.14
CA TYR A 30 0.23 5.11 1.28
C TYR A 30 0.72 6.21 0.33
N TRP A 31 1.55 7.14 0.79
CA TRP A 31 2.10 8.19 -0.07
C TRP A 31 3.11 7.64 -1.09
N GLY A 32 3.81 6.57 -0.74
CA GLY A 32 4.62 5.79 -1.70
C GLY A 32 3.76 5.17 -2.80
N LEU A 33 2.61 4.62 -2.44
CA LEU A 33 1.63 4.12 -3.40
C LEU A 33 1.12 5.23 -4.31
N VAL A 34 0.69 6.37 -3.75
CA VAL A 34 0.21 7.51 -4.54
C VAL A 34 1.28 8.00 -5.51
N TYR A 35 2.55 8.11 -5.05
CA TYR A 35 3.65 8.48 -5.93
C TYR A 35 3.83 7.47 -7.06
N SER A 36 3.89 6.18 -6.74
CA SER A 36 4.12 5.11 -7.71
C SER A 36 3.03 5.01 -8.79
N ARG A 37 1.81 5.44 -8.48
CA ARG A 37 0.66 5.40 -9.41
C ARG A 37 0.53 6.67 -10.23
N TRP A 38 0.63 7.83 -9.58
CA TRP A 38 0.25 9.11 -10.17
C TRP A 38 1.42 9.92 -10.70
N VAL A 39 2.63 9.74 -10.16
CA VAL A 39 3.79 10.57 -10.53
C VAL A 39 4.73 9.85 -11.47
N LYS A 40 4.95 8.55 -11.27
CA LYS A 40 5.84 7.77 -12.16
C LYS A 40 5.33 7.76 -13.60
N GLU A 41 6.26 8.03 -14.54
CA GLU A 41 5.94 8.10 -15.97
C GLU A 41 5.62 6.73 -16.57
N ASP A 42 6.23 5.66 -16.08
CA ASP A 42 5.99 4.29 -16.54
C ASP A 42 4.63 3.73 -16.11
N THR A 43 4.09 4.19 -14.98
CA THR A 43 2.79 3.73 -14.46
C THR A 43 1.64 4.62 -14.92
N TRP A 44 1.91 5.90 -15.17
CA TRP A 44 0.88 6.89 -15.50
C TRP A 44 -0.03 6.51 -16.69
N PRO A 45 0.46 5.95 -17.81
CA PRO A 45 -0.41 5.58 -18.94
C PRO A 45 -1.49 4.58 -18.53
N VAL A 46 -1.17 3.60 -17.67
CA VAL A 46 -2.10 2.59 -17.20
C VAL A 46 -3.16 3.21 -16.28
N ILE A 47 -2.74 4.05 -15.34
CA ILE A 47 -3.64 4.79 -14.45
C ILE A 47 -4.55 5.73 -15.25
N ASN A 48 -3.99 6.46 -16.20
CA ASN A 48 -4.74 7.37 -17.05
C ASN A 48 -5.84 6.64 -17.84
N GLU A 49 -5.54 5.52 -18.44
CA GLU A 49 -6.53 4.74 -19.18
C GLU A 49 -7.58 4.13 -18.25
N ALA A 50 -7.19 3.57 -17.11
CA ALA A 50 -8.10 2.95 -16.15
C ALA A 50 -9.13 3.95 -15.56
N PHE A 51 -8.69 5.15 -15.20
CA PHE A 51 -9.56 6.14 -14.55
C PHE A 51 -10.26 7.10 -15.52
N PHE A 52 -9.63 7.38 -16.66
CA PHE A 52 -10.09 8.44 -17.56
C PHE A 52 -10.36 7.95 -18.99
N GLY A 53 -10.11 6.68 -19.29
CA GLY A 53 -10.28 6.09 -20.64
C GLY A 53 -11.69 6.26 -21.19
N GLN A 54 -12.71 6.20 -20.34
CA GLN A 54 -14.12 6.31 -20.71
C GLN A 54 -14.67 7.75 -20.77
N LEU A 55 -13.84 8.76 -20.47
CA LEU A 55 -14.28 10.14 -20.48
C LEU A 55 -14.55 10.64 -21.91
N PRO A 56 -15.64 11.42 -22.13
CA PRO A 56 -15.91 12.05 -23.42
C PRO A 56 -14.92 13.18 -23.68
N MET A 57 -14.71 13.48 -24.98
CA MET A 57 -14.00 14.68 -25.41
C MET A 57 -14.85 15.93 -25.10
N PRO A 58 -14.26 17.06 -24.62
CA PRO A 58 -12.81 17.31 -24.47
C PRO A 58 -12.24 16.96 -23.09
N LEU A 59 -13.06 16.42 -22.16
CA LEU A 59 -12.66 16.14 -20.76
C LEU A 59 -11.44 15.20 -20.69
N LYS A 60 -11.39 14.15 -21.52
CA LYS A 60 -10.26 13.21 -21.59
C LYS A 60 -8.91 13.90 -21.84
N TRP A 61 -8.91 15.09 -22.40
CA TRP A 61 -7.71 15.82 -22.80
C TRP A 61 -7.06 16.62 -21.66
N PHE A 62 -7.87 17.30 -20.84
CA PHE A 62 -7.34 18.22 -19.84
C PHE A 62 -7.49 17.71 -18.40
N LEU A 63 -8.58 16.97 -18.10
CA LEU A 63 -8.89 16.55 -16.73
C LEU A 63 -7.79 15.65 -16.12
N PRO A 64 -7.27 14.63 -16.82
CA PRO A 64 -6.18 13.80 -16.28
C PRO A 64 -4.94 14.62 -15.91
N LYS A 65 -4.54 15.56 -16.76
CA LYS A 65 -3.38 16.43 -16.52
C LYS A 65 -3.60 17.34 -15.31
N MET A 66 -4.80 17.88 -15.16
CA MET A 66 -5.16 18.74 -14.02
C MET A 66 -5.14 17.95 -12.71
N ILE A 67 -5.74 16.75 -12.69
CA ILE A 67 -5.78 15.88 -11.52
C ILE A 67 -4.37 15.43 -11.16
N ARG A 68 -3.57 14.94 -12.12
CA ARG A 68 -2.17 14.52 -11.90
C ARG A 68 -1.33 15.65 -11.30
N LYS A 69 -1.49 16.87 -11.81
CA LYS A 69 -0.83 18.06 -11.26
C LYS A 69 -1.27 18.35 -9.82
N GLY A 70 -2.58 18.20 -9.54
CA GLY A 70 -3.13 18.31 -8.19
C GLY A 70 -2.52 17.31 -7.22
N VAL A 71 -2.49 16.02 -7.58
CA VAL A 71 -1.88 14.95 -6.79
C VAL A 71 -0.39 15.22 -6.53
N SER A 72 0.37 15.62 -7.57
CA SER A 72 1.79 15.98 -7.42
C SER A 72 2.00 17.16 -6.46
N LYS A 73 1.10 18.16 -6.49
CA LYS A 73 1.13 19.28 -5.54
C LYS A 73 0.84 18.81 -4.12
N THR A 74 -0.15 17.93 -3.94
CA THR A 74 -0.49 17.37 -2.63
C THR A 74 0.67 16.58 -2.05
N LEU A 75 1.31 15.70 -2.82
CA LEU A 75 2.52 14.96 -2.43
C LEU A 75 3.64 15.90 -1.96
N LYS A 76 3.90 16.98 -2.70
CA LYS A 76 4.91 18.00 -2.31
C LYS A 76 4.54 18.73 -1.03
N SER A 77 3.26 19.03 -0.83
CA SER A 77 2.78 19.72 0.37
C SER A 77 2.84 18.83 1.61
N GLN A 78 2.52 17.56 1.46
CA GLN A 78 2.62 16.53 2.51
C GLN A 78 4.10 16.29 2.90
N GLY A 79 5.02 16.40 1.97
CA GLY A 79 6.47 16.23 2.20
C GLY A 79 7.06 15.08 1.38
N PHE A 80 6.35 14.00 1.19
CA PHE A 80 6.80 12.80 0.49
C PHE A 80 7.30 13.11 -0.94
N GLY A 81 6.59 13.96 -1.67
CA GLY A 81 6.96 14.38 -3.02
C GLY A 81 8.13 15.38 -3.12
N ARG A 82 8.86 15.62 -2.03
CA ARG A 82 10.11 16.43 -2.01
C ARG A 82 11.35 15.56 -2.14
N HIS A 83 11.21 14.26 -1.90
CA HIS A 83 12.29 13.28 -2.04
C HIS A 83 12.50 12.88 -3.51
N SER A 84 13.70 12.47 -3.83
CA SER A 84 14.01 11.79 -5.09
C SER A 84 13.37 10.40 -5.12
N GLU A 85 13.17 9.83 -6.31
CA GLU A 85 12.62 8.47 -6.44
C GLU A 85 13.47 7.43 -5.69
N THR A 86 14.79 7.57 -5.69
CA THR A 86 15.69 6.67 -4.97
C THR A 86 15.47 6.73 -3.46
N GLU A 87 15.32 7.94 -2.89
CA GLU A 87 15.00 8.10 -1.47
C GLU A 87 13.63 7.51 -1.14
N LEU A 88 12.63 7.74 -2.01
CA LEU A 88 11.29 7.17 -1.83
C LEU A 88 11.29 5.65 -1.85
N LEU A 89 12.08 5.04 -2.75
CA LEU A 89 12.25 3.59 -2.79
C LEU A 89 12.88 3.07 -1.50
N THR A 90 13.86 3.77 -0.94
CA THR A 90 14.47 3.42 0.34
C THR A 90 13.45 3.49 1.48
N ILE A 91 12.70 4.59 1.58
CA ILE A 91 11.66 4.76 2.62
C ILE A 91 10.60 3.65 2.54
N VAL A 92 10.15 3.34 1.33
CA VAL A 92 9.12 2.30 1.13
C VAL A 92 9.69 0.91 1.42
N ASP A 93 10.95 0.65 1.06
CA ASP A 93 11.62 -0.62 1.37
C ASP A 93 11.79 -0.84 2.88
N GLU A 94 12.11 0.20 3.64
CA GLU A 94 12.15 0.13 5.11
C GLU A 94 10.82 -0.33 5.72
N HIS A 95 9.69 0.09 5.14
CA HIS A 95 8.36 -0.38 5.57
C HIS A 95 8.13 -1.85 5.24
N PHE A 96 8.51 -2.30 4.03
CA PHE A 96 8.40 -3.71 3.67
C PHE A 96 9.31 -4.59 4.53
N ALA A 97 10.54 -4.15 4.79
CA ALA A 97 11.47 -4.86 5.66
C ALA A 97 10.94 -4.98 7.11
N ALA A 98 10.38 -3.89 7.64
CA ALA A 98 9.77 -3.89 8.98
C ALA A 98 8.55 -4.82 9.06
N LEU A 99 7.66 -4.78 8.06
CA LEU A 99 6.52 -5.68 7.97
C LEU A 99 6.96 -7.13 7.82
N SER A 100 7.94 -7.41 6.94
CA SER A 100 8.49 -8.76 6.78
C SER A 100 9.07 -9.30 8.08
N THR A 101 9.81 -8.47 8.81
CA THR A 101 10.36 -8.83 10.13
C THR A 101 9.26 -9.07 11.17
N LEU A 102 8.23 -8.22 11.19
CA LEU A 102 7.10 -8.37 12.12
C LEU A 102 6.28 -9.62 11.82
N LEU A 103 6.04 -9.93 10.55
CA LEU A 103 5.34 -11.16 10.13
C LEU A 103 6.17 -12.41 10.43
N ALA A 104 7.47 -12.38 10.11
CA ALA A 104 8.38 -13.52 10.21
C ALA A 104 7.81 -14.77 9.51
N ASP A 105 7.68 -15.88 10.22
CA ASP A 105 7.12 -17.17 9.77
C ASP A 105 5.68 -17.42 10.19
N LYS A 106 5.01 -16.40 10.77
CA LYS A 106 3.65 -16.50 11.27
C LYS A 106 2.61 -16.43 10.14
N ASP A 107 1.44 -16.98 10.39
CA ASP A 107 0.32 -16.89 9.47
C ASP A 107 -0.27 -15.47 9.40
N PHE A 108 -0.33 -14.78 10.54
CA PHE A 108 -0.79 -13.40 10.69
C PHE A 108 0.22 -12.60 11.52
N PHE A 109 0.18 -11.28 11.43
CA PHE A 109 1.19 -10.42 12.05
C PHE A 109 1.39 -10.64 13.57
N PHE A 110 0.33 -11.04 14.28
CA PHE A 110 0.40 -11.28 15.73
C PHE A 110 0.17 -12.74 16.13
N GLY A 111 0.32 -13.70 15.23
CA GLY A 111 0.26 -15.13 15.53
C GLY A 111 -0.52 -15.96 14.54
N ASP A 112 -1.33 -16.88 15.03
CA ASP A 112 -2.13 -17.85 14.27
C ASP A 112 -3.56 -17.39 13.96
N LYS A 113 -3.98 -16.25 14.54
CA LYS A 113 -5.32 -15.68 14.36
C LYS A 113 -5.25 -14.28 13.75
N PRO A 114 -6.17 -13.96 12.82
CA PRO A 114 -6.21 -12.65 12.20
C PRO A 114 -6.59 -11.57 13.22
N SER A 115 -6.03 -10.40 13.07
CA SER A 115 -6.32 -9.17 13.79
C SER A 115 -6.83 -8.08 12.85
N SER A 116 -7.29 -6.96 13.38
CA SER A 116 -7.64 -5.79 12.56
C SER A 116 -6.43 -5.26 11.77
N PHE A 117 -5.22 -5.39 12.35
CA PHE A 117 -3.99 -4.98 11.67
C PHE A 117 -3.71 -5.80 10.40
N ASP A 118 -4.05 -7.09 10.39
CA ASP A 118 -3.85 -7.92 9.19
C ASP A 118 -4.69 -7.40 8.01
N ALA A 119 -5.88 -6.88 8.26
CA ALA A 119 -6.70 -6.25 7.23
C ALA A 119 -6.08 -4.94 6.72
N VAL A 120 -5.54 -4.10 7.60
CA VAL A 120 -4.84 -2.86 7.24
C VAL A 120 -3.56 -3.17 6.45
N ALA A 121 -2.75 -4.12 6.93
CA ALA A 121 -1.52 -4.53 6.28
C ALA A 121 -1.80 -5.15 4.90
N TYR A 122 -2.80 -6.01 4.79
CA TYR A 122 -3.19 -6.58 3.50
C TYR A 122 -3.65 -5.50 2.53
N ALA A 123 -4.52 -4.58 2.94
CA ALA A 123 -5.00 -3.50 2.08
C ALA A 123 -3.84 -2.63 1.53
N ALA A 124 -2.82 -2.38 2.34
CA ALA A 124 -1.63 -1.65 1.88
C ALA A 124 -0.71 -2.51 0.98
N LEU A 125 -0.46 -3.77 1.35
CA LEU A 125 0.47 -4.65 0.64
C LEU A 125 -0.08 -5.15 -0.70
N CYS A 126 -1.37 -5.49 -0.79
CA CYS A 126 -1.97 -6.00 -2.03
C CYS A 126 -1.84 -5.01 -3.20
N GLU A 127 -1.84 -3.71 -2.92
CA GLU A 127 -1.65 -2.66 -3.91
C GLU A 127 -0.23 -2.65 -4.52
N PHE A 128 0.77 -3.20 -3.84
CA PHE A 128 2.13 -3.35 -4.36
C PHE A 128 2.41 -4.77 -4.87
N ILE A 129 1.81 -5.80 -4.28
CA ILE A 129 2.13 -7.20 -4.51
C ILE A 129 1.19 -7.85 -5.51
N SER A 130 -0.14 -7.72 -5.30
CA SER A 130 -1.16 -8.49 -6.03
C SER A 130 -1.59 -7.85 -7.35
N VAL A 131 -1.41 -6.53 -7.48
CA VAL A 131 -1.78 -5.81 -8.71
C VAL A 131 -0.77 -6.02 -9.82
N ASP A 132 -1.24 -6.04 -11.07
CA ASP A 132 -0.41 -6.24 -12.26
C ASP A 132 0.29 -4.94 -12.72
N PHE A 133 1.14 -4.41 -11.85
CA PHE A 133 2.04 -3.30 -12.15
C PHE A 133 3.50 -3.74 -12.04
N PHE A 134 4.35 -3.27 -12.95
CA PHE A 134 5.78 -3.61 -13.04
C PHE A 134 6.69 -2.41 -12.82
N ASN A 135 6.36 -1.52 -11.90
CA ASN A 135 7.26 -0.44 -11.53
C ASN A 135 8.23 -0.85 -10.41
N SER A 136 9.23 -0.01 -10.15
CA SER A 136 10.28 -0.24 -9.15
C SER A 136 9.73 -0.50 -7.74
N PHE A 137 8.63 0.14 -7.34
CA PHE A 137 8.00 -0.02 -6.02
C PHE A 137 7.35 -1.40 -5.86
N ASN A 138 6.62 -1.86 -6.89
CA ASN A 138 6.03 -3.21 -6.88
C ASN A 138 7.11 -4.29 -6.90
N GLN A 139 8.17 -4.11 -7.69
CA GLN A 139 9.31 -5.03 -7.69
C GLN A 139 9.98 -5.11 -6.32
N GLN A 140 10.10 -3.98 -5.60
CA GLN A 140 10.67 -3.94 -4.26
C GLN A 140 9.83 -4.73 -3.26
N ALA A 141 8.51 -4.53 -3.23
CA ALA A 141 7.60 -5.27 -2.36
C ALA A 141 7.66 -6.79 -2.58
N ARG A 142 7.74 -7.21 -3.84
CA ARG A 142 7.75 -8.62 -4.23
C ARG A 142 9.05 -9.36 -3.90
N LYS A 143 10.09 -8.69 -3.41
CA LYS A 143 11.32 -9.34 -2.90
C LYS A 143 11.10 -10.01 -1.54
N TYR A 144 10.04 -9.67 -0.82
CA TYR A 144 9.72 -10.20 0.50
C TYR A 144 8.74 -11.38 0.38
N ASP A 145 9.27 -12.58 0.22
CA ASP A 145 8.48 -13.80 -0.03
C ASP A 145 7.38 -14.03 1.01
N ASN A 146 7.66 -13.79 2.30
CA ASN A 146 6.67 -13.97 3.35
C ASN A 146 5.50 -12.98 3.24
N LEU A 147 5.73 -11.74 2.77
CA LEU A 147 4.67 -10.78 2.50
C LEU A 147 3.84 -11.19 1.27
N VAL A 148 4.48 -11.73 0.24
CA VAL A 148 3.79 -12.30 -0.93
C VAL A 148 2.90 -13.46 -0.51
N GLN A 149 3.42 -14.40 0.29
CA GLN A 149 2.66 -15.53 0.81
C GLN A 149 1.51 -15.10 1.73
N PHE A 150 1.71 -14.06 2.54
CA PHE A 150 0.66 -13.46 3.35
C PHE A 150 -0.49 -12.92 2.49
N CYS A 151 -0.20 -12.14 1.45
CA CYS A 151 -1.23 -11.63 0.54
C CYS A 151 -2.01 -12.78 -0.12
N GLN A 152 -1.31 -13.78 -0.67
CA GLN A 152 -1.93 -14.96 -1.28
C GLN A 152 -2.82 -15.73 -0.29
N ARG A 153 -2.39 -15.87 0.97
CA ARG A 153 -3.16 -16.54 2.04
C ARG A 153 -4.45 -15.78 2.35
N ILE A 154 -4.37 -14.45 2.46
CA ILE A 154 -5.56 -13.62 2.70
C ILE A 154 -6.53 -13.71 1.51
N GLU A 155 -6.03 -13.61 0.29
CA GLU A 155 -6.83 -13.71 -0.93
C GLU A 155 -7.54 -15.05 -1.02
N GLY A 156 -6.81 -16.15 -0.88
CA GLY A 156 -7.36 -17.49 -0.95
C GLY A 156 -8.37 -17.83 0.17
N LYS A 157 -8.25 -17.16 1.32
CA LYS A 157 -9.12 -17.41 2.48
C LYS A 157 -10.40 -16.56 2.49
N TYR A 158 -10.31 -15.31 2.00
CA TYR A 158 -11.39 -14.33 2.19
C TYR A 158 -11.96 -13.75 0.90
N TYR A 159 -11.30 -13.92 -0.25
CA TYR A 159 -11.71 -13.34 -1.54
C TYR A 159 -11.88 -14.38 -2.66
N ALA A 160 -11.63 -15.66 -2.39
CA ALA A 160 -11.81 -16.77 -3.35
C ALA A 160 -13.29 -17.19 -3.48
#